data_ffbf0868657e85e9a4a940cf5e91574b
#
_entry.id   ffbf0868657e85e9a4a940cf5e91574b
#
_cell.length_a   1.000
_cell.length_b   1.000
_cell.length_c   1.000
_cell.angle_alpha   90.00
_cell.angle_beta   90.00
_cell.angle_gamma   90.00
#
_symmetry.space_group_name_H-M   'P 1'
#
loop_
_entity.id
_entity.type
_entity.pdbx_description
1 polymer ?
#
loop_
_entity_poly.entity_id
_entity_poly.type
_entity_poly.pdbx_seq_one_letter_code
_entity_poly.pdbx_strand_id
1 'polypeptide(L)'
;ASGPMPLAADAAQLPLLSRSTDLIWSNLLLHWLEDPLPALAEAHRVLDVGGLLMFSTLGPDTLKELRYAFSDGYAHTQRFIDMHDLGDMLVGCGFADPVMDMEVVKLTYDSFDDLLHELQSAGSSCAMKARRHGLTGKAAWTKARATYETLRENGKLPASFEVVYGHAWKVAPKKTADGRAIVSFDTLRKKVA
;
A
#
# COMPACT_ATOMS: atom_id res chain seq x y z
N ALA A 1 27.94 15.19 -12.64
CA ALA A 1 26.78 14.95 -11.79
C ALA A 1 26.74 13.46 -11.47
N SER A 2 26.89 13.11 -10.20
CA SER A 2 26.69 11.72 -9.75
C SER A 2 25.22 11.35 -9.97
N GLY A 3 24.96 10.24 -10.65
CA GLY A 3 23.62 9.68 -10.81
C GLY A 3 23.03 9.24 -9.47
N PRO A 4 21.75 8.78 -9.47
CA PRO A 4 21.11 8.31 -8.26
C PRO A 4 21.88 7.13 -7.66
N MET A 5 22.12 7.17 -6.35
CA MET A 5 22.78 6.08 -5.62
C MET A 5 21.74 5.07 -5.14
N PRO A 6 21.80 3.81 -5.59
CA PRO A 6 20.90 2.78 -5.06
C PRO A 6 21.26 2.48 -3.60
N LEU A 7 20.25 2.34 -2.75
CA LEU A 7 20.38 2.01 -1.34
C LEU A 7 19.41 0.88 -1.01
N ALA A 8 19.92 -0.24 -0.51
CA ALA A 8 19.08 -1.31 0.04
C ALA A 8 18.86 -1.05 1.52
N ALA A 9 17.59 -0.91 1.93
CA ALA A 9 17.22 -0.62 3.30
C ALA A 9 15.84 -1.17 3.64
N ASP A 10 15.58 -1.33 4.95
CA ASP A 10 14.23 -1.58 5.45
C ASP A 10 13.43 -0.27 5.42
N ALA A 11 12.21 -0.30 4.86
CA ALA A 11 11.34 0.87 4.81
C ALA A 11 10.94 1.39 6.21
N ALA A 12 10.94 0.51 7.21
CA ALA A 12 10.69 0.86 8.60
C ALA A 12 11.93 1.40 9.34
N GLN A 13 13.12 1.34 8.70
CA GLN A 13 14.39 1.80 9.30
C GLN A 13 15.35 2.29 8.21
N LEU A 14 15.09 3.47 7.68
CA LEU A 14 15.91 4.07 6.63
C LEU A 14 17.23 4.61 7.21
N PRO A 15 18.38 4.33 6.59
CA PRO A 15 19.68 4.88 7.02
C PRO A 15 19.86 6.33 6.54
N LEU A 16 18.84 7.15 6.78
CA LEU A 16 18.79 8.57 6.44
C LEU A 16 18.59 9.39 7.71
N LEU A 17 19.14 10.59 7.71
CA LEU A 17 18.96 11.51 8.82
C LEU A 17 17.50 11.98 8.90
N SER A 18 17.05 12.34 10.11
CA SER A 18 15.75 12.98 10.27
C SER A 18 15.74 14.32 9.53
N ARG A 19 14.62 14.61 8.84
CA ARG A 19 14.41 15.89 8.14
C ARG A 19 15.48 16.15 7.05
N SER A 20 15.78 15.12 6.25
CA SER A 20 16.83 15.16 5.23
C SER A 20 16.32 15.07 3.80
N THR A 21 15.01 14.94 3.60
CA THR A 21 14.39 14.85 2.27
C THR A 21 13.15 15.72 2.18
N ASP A 22 12.86 16.22 0.98
CA ASP A 22 11.69 17.05 0.69
C ASP A 22 10.55 16.23 0.04
N LEU A 23 10.90 15.09 -0.55
CA LEU A 23 9.95 14.21 -1.23
C LEU A 23 10.30 12.75 -0.97
N ILE A 24 9.29 11.97 -0.64
CA ILE A 24 9.33 10.51 -0.69
C ILE A 24 8.27 10.06 -1.67
N TRP A 25 8.69 9.26 -2.65
CA TRP A 25 7.77 8.57 -3.57
C TRP A 25 7.89 7.07 -3.38
N SER A 26 6.79 6.45 -2.93
CA SER A 26 6.69 5.01 -2.69
C SER A 26 5.71 4.40 -3.69
N ASN A 27 6.18 3.56 -4.58
CA ASN A 27 5.33 2.92 -5.57
C ASN A 27 5.16 1.43 -5.27
N LEU A 28 3.92 1.00 -5.03
CA LEU A 28 3.52 -0.40 -4.81
C LEU A 28 4.36 -1.13 -3.75
N LEU A 29 4.69 -0.44 -2.64
CA LEU A 29 5.48 -0.99 -1.54
C LEU A 29 4.61 -1.42 -0.35
N LEU A 30 3.67 -0.57 0.08
CA LEU A 30 3.03 -0.69 1.40
C LEU A 30 2.27 -2.01 1.60
N HIS A 31 1.67 -2.57 0.54
CA HIS A 31 0.96 -3.85 0.62
C HIS A 31 1.87 -5.07 0.84
N TRP A 32 3.20 -4.92 0.73
CA TRP A 32 4.15 -5.97 1.07
C TRP A 32 4.50 -6.01 2.56
N LEU A 33 4.17 -4.95 3.30
CA LEU A 33 4.44 -4.85 4.72
C LEU A 33 3.29 -5.48 5.51
N GLU A 34 3.61 -6.29 6.52
CA GLU A 34 2.60 -6.87 7.43
C GLU A 34 1.89 -5.74 8.21
N ASP A 35 2.66 -4.72 8.60
CA ASP A 35 2.20 -3.47 9.20
C ASP A 35 2.93 -2.30 8.53
N PRO A 36 2.25 -1.41 7.79
CA PRO A 36 2.87 -0.26 7.16
C PRO A 36 3.14 0.90 8.12
N LEU A 37 2.57 0.89 9.33
CA LEU A 37 2.67 2.00 10.28
C LEU A 37 4.12 2.39 10.61
N PRO A 38 5.05 1.44 10.89
CA PRO A 38 6.45 1.77 11.11
C PRO A 38 7.12 2.45 9.89
N ALA A 39 6.79 2.02 8.67
CA ALA A 39 7.34 2.62 7.46
C ALA A 39 6.79 4.03 7.22
N LEU A 40 5.50 4.26 7.49
CA LEU A 40 4.90 5.60 7.42
C LEU A 40 5.48 6.54 8.48
N ALA A 41 5.70 6.06 9.71
CA ALA A 41 6.36 6.83 10.77
C ALA A 41 7.81 7.18 10.40
N GLU A 42 8.51 6.24 9.77
CA GLU A 42 9.90 6.44 9.33
C GLU A 42 9.96 7.43 8.15
N ALA A 43 9.03 7.35 7.19
CA ALA A 43 8.88 8.34 6.13
C ALA A 43 8.64 9.74 6.73
N HIS A 44 7.77 9.85 7.73
CA HIS A 44 7.54 11.11 8.42
C HIS A 44 8.81 11.61 9.13
N ARG A 45 9.62 10.74 9.74
CA ARG A 45 10.87 11.12 10.38
C ARG A 45 11.86 11.74 9.38
N VAL A 46 12.02 11.09 8.24
CA VAL A 46 13.02 11.44 7.22
C VAL A 46 12.64 12.70 6.43
N LEU A 47 11.35 12.91 6.15
CA LEU A 47 10.87 14.12 5.48
C LEU A 47 11.17 15.36 6.33
N ASP A 48 11.53 16.47 5.69
CA ASP A 48 11.57 17.77 6.35
C ASP A 48 10.17 18.40 6.48
N VAL A 49 10.03 19.43 7.26
CA VAL A 49 8.78 20.20 7.39
C VAL A 49 8.45 20.84 6.04
N GLY A 50 7.22 20.66 5.58
CA GLY A 50 6.81 21.02 4.22
C GLY A 50 7.10 19.95 3.18
N GLY A 51 7.76 18.85 3.56
CA GLY A 51 8.02 17.73 2.68
C GLY A 51 6.76 16.91 2.37
N LEU A 52 6.75 16.24 1.24
CA LEU A 52 5.62 15.51 0.66
C LEU A 52 5.91 14.01 0.63
N LEU A 53 4.99 13.21 1.16
CA LEU A 53 4.90 11.77 0.88
C LEU A 53 3.88 11.56 -0.24
N MET A 54 4.28 10.86 -1.30
CA MET A 54 3.40 10.33 -2.34
C MET A 54 3.56 8.82 -2.40
N PHE A 55 2.46 8.10 -2.55
CA PHE A 55 2.54 6.64 -2.66
C PHE A 55 1.42 6.06 -3.52
N SER A 56 1.69 4.86 -4.02
CA SER A 56 0.66 3.94 -4.50
C SER A 56 0.74 2.61 -3.74
N THR A 57 -0.39 1.96 -3.59
CA THR A 57 -0.49 0.62 -3.00
C THR A 57 -1.69 -0.11 -3.58
N LEU A 58 -1.90 -1.35 -3.13
CA LEU A 58 -3.07 -2.13 -3.54
C LEU A 58 -4.11 -2.15 -2.41
N GLY A 59 -5.37 -2.03 -2.81
CA GLY A 59 -6.53 -2.05 -1.91
C GLY A 59 -7.24 -3.40 -1.84
N PRO A 60 -8.27 -3.51 -0.97
CA PRO A 60 -8.91 -4.77 -0.59
C PRO A 60 -9.61 -5.50 -1.74
N ASP A 61 -10.03 -4.81 -2.81
CA ASP A 61 -10.66 -5.44 -3.97
C ASP A 61 -9.66 -6.09 -4.96
N THR A 62 -8.34 -5.95 -4.70
CA THR A 62 -7.31 -6.60 -5.51
C THR A 62 -7.43 -8.11 -5.47
N LEU A 63 -7.49 -8.76 -6.65
CA LEU A 63 -7.61 -10.22 -6.82
C LEU A 63 -8.81 -10.84 -6.07
N LYS A 64 -9.93 -10.12 -5.97
CA LYS A 64 -11.15 -10.64 -5.34
C LYS A 64 -11.68 -11.90 -6.01
N GLU A 65 -11.50 -12.02 -7.31
CA GLU A 65 -11.86 -13.21 -8.11
C GLU A 65 -11.04 -14.43 -7.66
N LEU A 66 -9.76 -14.24 -7.39
CA LEU A 66 -8.88 -15.31 -6.89
C LEU A 66 -9.28 -15.75 -5.48
N ARG A 67 -9.58 -14.80 -4.60
CA ARG A 67 -10.10 -15.11 -3.25
C ARG A 67 -11.44 -15.84 -3.29
N TYR A 68 -12.32 -15.46 -4.20
CA TYR A 68 -13.59 -16.15 -4.40
C TYR A 68 -13.40 -17.60 -4.87
N ALA A 69 -12.45 -17.84 -5.77
CA ALA A 69 -12.17 -19.18 -6.30
C ALA A 69 -11.58 -20.12 -5.24
N PHE A 70 -10.74 -19.60 -4.35
CA PHE A 70 -10.13 -20.36 -3.24
C PHE A 70 -10.92 -20.17 -1.94
N SER A 71 -12.00 -20.88 -1.78
CA SER A 71 -12.85 -20.86 -0.58
C SER A 71 -12.49 -21.97 0.43
N ASP A 72 -11.19 -22.17 0.68
CA ASP A 72 -10.66 -23.26 1.53
C ASP A 72 -10.23 -22.80 2.94
N GLY A 73 -10.49 -21.55 3.29
CA GLY A 73 -10.17 -20.97 4.61
C GLY A 73 -8.71 -20.52 4.78
N TYR A 74 -7.88 -20.62 3.75
CA TYR A 74 -6.51 -20.14 3.76
C TYR A 74 -6.38 -18.79 3.02
N ALA A 75 -5.35 -18.01 3.38
CA ALA A 75 -5.01 -16.81 2.62
C ALA A 75 -4.30 -17.19 1.31
N HIS A 76 -4.83 -16.73 0.19
CA HIS A 76 -4.26 -16.92 -1.14
C HIS A 76 -3.75 -15.60 -1.76
N THR A 77 -4.05 -14.47 -1.13
CA THR A 77 -3.55 -13.15 -1.49
C THR A 77 -2.96 -12.47 -0.25
N GLN A 78 -2.23 -11.39 -0.44
CA GLN A 78 -1.84 -10.51 0.67
C GLN A 78 -3.08 -9.90 1.33
N ARG A 79 -2.92 -9.42 2.58
CA ARG A 79 -3.91 -8.58 3.23
C ARG A 79 -3.71 -7.15 2.72
N PHE A 80 -4.69 -6.64 2.02
CA PHE A 80 -4.68 -5.26 1.57
C PHE A 80 -5.43 -4.38 2.59
N ILE A 81 -4.95 -3.16 2.78
CA ILE A 81 -5.51 -2.20 3.74
C ILE A 81 -6.42 -1.25 2.96
N ASP A 82 -7.56 -0.93 3.55
CA ASP A 82 -8.50 0.04 2.99
C ASP A 82 -7.89 1.44 2.95
N MET A 83 -8.27 2.25 1.95
CA MET A 83 -7.72 3.60 1.79
C MET A 83 -8.05 4.52 2.97
N HIS A 84 -9.21 4.33 3.65
CA HIS A 84 -9.58 5.12 4.82
C HIS A 84 -8.67 4.79 6.00
N ASP A 85 -8.39 3.50 6.23
CA ASP A 85 -7.45 3.06 7.28
C ASP A 85 -6.05 3.62 7.02
N LEU A 86 -5.59 3.64 5.75
CA LEU A 86 -4.32 4.26 5.37
C LEU A 86 -4.31 5.76 5.64
N GLY A 87 -5.42 6.45 5.34
CA GLY A 87 -5.58 7.87 5.66
C GLY A 87 -5.47 8.13 7.16
N ASP A 88 -6.14 7.33 7.98
CA ASP A 88 -6.07 7.42 9.45
C ASP A 88 -4.66 7.12 9.98
N MET A 89 -3.96 6.14 9.40
CA MET A 89 -2.56 5.85 9.73
C MET A 89 -1.65 7.05 9.42
N LEU A 90 -1.84 7.72 8.29
CA LEU A 90 -1.08 8.93 7.94
C LEU A 90 -1.28 10.04 8.97
N VAL A 91 -2.54 10.31 9.34
CA VAL A 91 -2.86 11.30 10.38
C VAL A 91 -2.23 10.88 11.72
N GLY A 92 -2.33 9.61 12.09
CA GLY A 92 -1.71 9.04 13.29
C GLY A 92 -0.19 9.20 13.33
N CYS A 93 0.49 9.14 12.19
CA CYS A 93 1.92 9.40 12.05
C CYS A 93 2.29 10.89 12.07
N GLY A 94 1.32 11.80 12.08
CA GLY A 94 1.55 13.24 12.12
C GLY A 94 1.58 13.94 10.76
N PHE A 95 1.21 13.25 9.69
CA PHE A 95 0.98 13.89 8.41
C PHE A 95 -0.30 14.73 8.44
N ALA A 96 -0.35 15.77 7.61
CA ALA A 96 -1.53 16.60 7.44
C ALA A 96 -2.09 16.48 6.02
N ASP A 97 -3.38 16.78 5.95
CA ASP A 97 -4.12 16.88 4.69
C ASP A 97 -3.93 15.66 3.77
N PRO A 98 -4.11 14.41 4.27
CA PRO A 98 -4.01 13.24 3.42
C PRO A 98 -5.10 13.29 2.35
N VAL A 99 -4.69 13.17 1.10
CA VAL A 99 -5.60 13.03 -0.04
C VAL A 99 -5.43 11.61 -0.57
N MET A 100 -6.54 10.90 -0.66
CA MET A 100 -6.58 9.52 -1.13
C MET A 100 -7.51 9.42 -2.33
N ASP A 101 -7.11 8.62 -3.29
CA ASP A 101 -7.90 8.28 -4.47
C ASP A 101 -7.71 6.79 -4.80
N MET A 102 -8.63 6.20 -5.54
CA MET A 102 -8.54 4.80 -5.94
C MET A 102 -9.13 4.57 -7.31
N GLU A 103 -8.57 3.61 -8.02
CA GLU A 103 -9.14 3.10 -9.25
C GLU A 103 -9.08 1.56 -9.28
N VAL A 104 -10.01 0.95 -9.99
CA VAL A 104 -10.01 -0.49 -10.23
C VAL A 104 -9.56 -0.75 -11.66
N VAL A 105 -8.37 -1.33 -11.79
CA VAL A 105 -7.82 -1.82 -13.06
C VAL A 105 -8.23 -3.27 -13.24
N LYS A 106 -9.00 -3.59 -14.27
CA LYS A 106 -9.38 -4.96 -14.60
C LYS A 106 -8.47 -5.49 -15.72
N LEU A 107 -7.58 -6.41 -15.39
CA LEU A 107 -6.81 -7.18 -16.35
C LEU A 107 -7.60 -8.42 -16.78
N THR A 108 -7.32 -8.92 -17.98
CA THR A 108 -8.04 -10.08 -18.53
C THR A 108 -7.07 -11.12 -19.10
N TYR A 109 -7.35 -12.40 -18.84
CA TYR A 109 -6.48 -13.53 -19.17
C TYR A 109 -7.22 -14.55 -20.02
N ASP A 110 -6.48 -15.27 -20.85
CA ASP A 110 -7.04 -16.36 -21.66
C ASP A 110 -7.32 -17.60 -20.82
N SER A 111 -6.45 -17.88 -19.85
CA SER A 111 -6.57 -19.02 -18.96
C SER A 111 -6.23 -18.67 -17.51
N PHE A 112 -6.66 -19.54 -16.59
CA PHE A 112 -6.29 -19.46 -15.19
C PHE A 112 -4.78 -19.65 -14.97
N ASP A 113 -4.13 -20.45 -15.83
CA ASP A 113 -2.69 -20.67 -15.73
C ASP A 113 -1.89 -19.44 -16.14
N ASP A 114 -2.34 -18.68 -17.15
CA ASP A 114 -1.71 -17.44 -17.58
C ASP A 114 -1.73 -16.39 -16.44
N LEU A 115 -2.89 -16.24 -15.79
CA LEU A 115 -3.01 -15.39 -14.61
C LEU A 115 -2.00 -15.78 -13.51
N LEU A 116 -1.96 -17.07 -13.16
CA LEU A 116 -1.06 -17.53 -12.09
C LEU A 116 0.40 -17.36 -12.48
N HIS A 117 0.75 -17.63 -13.73
CA HIS A 117 2.10 -17.46 -14.24
C HIS A 117 2.54 -15.98 -14.17
N GLU A 118 1.66 -15.05 -14.54
CA GLU A 118 1.97 -13.62 -14.46
C GLU A 118 2.16 -13.16 -13.00
N LEU A 119 1.25 -13.55 -12.09
CA LEU A 119 1.39 -13.26 -10.68
C LEU A 119 2.70 -13.80 -10.08
N GLN A 120 3.09 -15.03 -10.45
CA GLN A 120 4.35 -15.63 -10.01
C GLN A 120 5.56 -14.89 -10.58
N SER A 121 5.51 -14.53 -11.86
CA SER A 121 6.59 -13.81 -12.54
C SER A 121 6.81 -12.40 -11.96
N ALA A 122 5.73 -11.76 -11.52
CA ALA A 122 5.78 -10.49 -10.82
C ALA A 122 6.23 -10.62 -9.33
N GLY A 123 6.53 -11.83 -8.85
CA GLY A 123 6.87 -12.09 -7.46
C GLY A 123 5.69 -11.98 -6.48
N SER A 124 4.47 -11.87 -7.02
CA SER A 124 3.23 -11.66 -6.22
C SER A 124 2.75 -12.95 -5.55
N SER A 125 3.62 -13.58 -4.74
CA SER A 125 3.24 -14.75 -3.94
C SER A 125 2.68 -14.33 -2.58
N CYS A 126 1.68 -15.07 -2.10
CA CYS A 126 1.12 -14.83 -0.77
C CYS A 126 2.15 -15.13 0.34
N ALA A 127 2.58 -14.11 1.07
CA ALA A 127 3.51 -14.21 2.19
C ALA A 127 2.81 -14.23 3.57
N MET A 128 1.48 -14.24 3.62
CA MET A 128 0.70 -14.20 4.85
C MET A 128 0.96 -15.41 5.76
N LYS A 129 1.01 -15.19 7.07
CA LYS A 129 1.09 -16.27 8.08
C LYS A 129 -0.09 -17.26 7.98
N ALA A 130 -1.26 -16.77 7.60
CA ALA A 130 -2.48 -17.57 7.39
C ALA A 130 -2.49 -18.35 6.06
N ARG A 131 -1.43 -18.26 5.24
CA ARG A 131 -1.32 -19.06 4.02
C ARG A 131 -1.19 -20.54 4.34
N ARG A 132 -1.56 -21.37 3.41
CA ARG A 132 -1.33 -22.81 3.54
C ARG A 132 0.17 -23.11 3.50
N HIS A 133 0.69 -23.83 4.51
CA HIS A 133 2.10 -24.23 4.58
C HIS A 133 2.39 -25.57 3.87
N GLY A 134 1.35 -26.33 3.50
CA GLY A 134 1.47 -27.57 2.78
C GLY A 134 1.06 -27.44 1.32
N LEU A 135 1.21 -28.54 0.56
CA LEU A 135 0.77 -28.59 -0.84
C LEU A 135 -0.76 -28.47 -0.93
N THR A 136 -1.22 -27.70 -1.90
CA THR A 136 -2.62 -27.68 -2.27
C THR A 136 -2.93 -28.93 -3.08
N GLY A 137 -3.85 -29.77 -2.60
CA GLY A 137 -4.20 -31.02 -3.26
C GLY A 137 -4.84 -30.78 -4.64
N LYS A 138 -4.65 -31.74 -5.56
CA LYS A 138 -5.16 -31.66 -6.95
C LYS A 138 -6.66 -31.34 -7.02
N ALA A 139 -7.46 -31.91 -6.11
CA ALA A 139 -8.89 -31.65 -6.06
C ALA A 139 -9.23 -30.17 -5.74
N ALA A 140 -8.51 -29.55 -4.80
CA ALA A 140 -8.68 -28.14 -4.46
C ALA A 140 -8.31 -27.22 -5.63
N TRP A 141 -7.23 -27.52 -6.34
CA TRP A 141 -6.84 -26.80 -7.55
C TRP A 141 -7.87 -26.93 -8.66
N THR A 142 -8.38 -28.14 -8.90
CA THR A 142 -9.42 -28.37 -9.91
C THR A 142 -10.70 -27.60 -9.57
N LYS A 143 -11.09 -27.60 -8.28
CA LYS A 143 -12.24 -26.82 -7.79
C LYS A 143 -12.04 -25.32 -8.00
N ALA A 144 -10.88 -24.77 -7.57
CA ALA A 144 -10.59 -23.37 -7.70
C ALA A 144 -10.59 -22.92 -9.17
N ARG A 145 -9.97 -23.70 -10.06
CA ARG A 145 -10.00 -23.46 -11.51
C ARG A 145 -11.43 -23.45 -12.05
N ALA A 146 -12.23 -24.45 -11.72
CA ALA A 146 -13.62 -24.54 -12.18
C ALA A 146 -14.46 -23.35 -11.65
N THR A 147 -14.25 -22.94 -10.40
CA THR A 147 -14.92 -21.77 -9.83
C THR A 147 -14.48 -20.48 -10.53
N TYR A 148 -13.18 -20.31 -10.81
CA TYR A 148 -12.68 -19.12 -11.52
C TYR A 148 -13.23 -19.06 -12.96
N GLU A 149 -13.36 -20.20 -13.64
CA GLU A 149 -13.94 -20.27 -14.97
C GLU A 149 -15.40 -19.78 -15.04
N THR A 150 -16.16 -19.85 -13.95
CA THR A 150 -17.53 -19.30 -13.89
C THR A 150 -17.56 -17.76 -13.97
N LEU A 151 -16.41 -17.10 -13.74
CA LEU A 151 -16.27 -15.65 -13.81
C LEU A 151 -15.88 -15.16 -15.22
N ARG A 152 -15.78 -16.06 -16.20
CA ARG A 152 -15.38 -15.72 -17.57
C ARG A 152 -16.37 -14.75 -18.22
N GLU A 153 -15.87 -13.60 -18.64
CA GLU A 153 -16.62 -12.55 -19.32
C GLU A 153 -16.03 -12.33 -20.73
N ASN A 154 -16.86 -12.33 -21.75
CA ASN A 154 -16.43 -12.11 -23.15
C ASN A 154 -15.25 -13.00 -23.59
N GLY A 155 -15.23 -14.25 -23.14
CA GLY A 155 -14.17 -15.19 -23.47
C GLY A 155 -12.86 -15.05 -22.68
N LYS A 156 -12.77 -14.10 -21.72
CA LYS A 156 -11.60 -13.83 -20.89
C LYS A 156 -11.90 -14.00 -19.41
N LEU A 157 -10.89 -14.31 -18.63
CA LEU A 157 -10.95 -14.38 -17.17
C LEU A 157 -10.52 -13.03 -16.59
N PRO A 158 -11.36 -12.37 -15.76
CA PRO A 158 -11.01 -11.08 -15.15
C PRO A 158 -10.09 -11.27 -13.94
N ALA A 159 -9.21 -10.32 -13.71
CA ALA A 159 -8.51 -10.13 -12.45
C ALA A 159 -8.53 -8.63 -12.10
N SER A 160 -9.13 -8.30 -10.99
CA SER A 160 -9.25 -6.91 -10.53
C SER A 160 -8.07 -6.52 -9.67
N PHE A 161 -7.54 -5.32 -9.89
CA PHE A 161 -6.52 -4.67 -9.07
C PHE A 161 -7.06 -3.32 -8.65
N GLU A 162 -7.32 -3.17 -7.36
CA GLU A 162 -7.65 -1.88 -6.77
C GLU A 162 -6.34 -1.17 -6.48
N VAL A 163 -6.07 -0.09 -7.20
CA VAL A 163 -4.88 0.73 -6.99
C VAL A 163 -5.28 1.95 -6.17
N VAL A 164 -4.68 2.08 -5.01
CA VAL A 164 -4.87 3.23 -4.12
C VAL A 164 -3.70 4.18 -4.28
N TYR A 165 -3.99 5.45 -4.52
CA TYR A 165 -3.03 6.54 -4.57
C TYR A 165 -3.22 7.42 -3.35
N GLY A 166 -2.12 7.86 -2.77
CA GLY A 166 -2.18 8.76 -1.64
C GLY A 166 -1.05 9.77 -1.62
N HIS A 167 -1.33 10.93 -1.05
CA HIS A 167 -0.28 11.87 -0.68
C HIS A 167 -0.65 12.60 0.61
N ALA A 168 0.38 13.01 1.36
CA ALA A 168 0.21 13.76 2.58
C ALA A 168 1.45 14.60 2.88
N TRP A 169 1.27 15.72 3.57
CA TRP A 169 2.33 16.68 3.89
C TRP A 169 2.82 16.50 5.31
N LYS A 170 4.13 16.63 5.51
CA LYS A 170 4.68 16.81 6.84
C LYS A 170 4.59 18.28 7.24
N VAL A 171 3.79 18.56 8.25
CA VAL A 171 3.61 19.92 8.79
C VAL A 171 4.46 20.13 10.04
N ALA A 172 4.71 21.40 10.35
CA ALA A 172 5.34 21.75 11.63
C ALA A 172 4.47 21.25 12.80
N PRO A 173 5.07 20.70 13.86
CA PRO A 173 4.32 20.24 15.01
C PRO A 173 3.52 21.39 15.62
N LYS A 174 2.23 21.15 15.90
CA LYS A 174 1.33 22.15 16.51
C LYS A 174 1.57 22.33 18.01
N LYS A 175 2.33 21.40 18.62
CA LYS A 175 2.68 21.42 20.04
C LYS A 175 4.17 21.14 20.24
N THR A 176 4.76 21.75 21.26
CA THR A 176 6.10 21.41 21.74
C THR A 176 6.09 20.03 22.41
N ALA A 177 7.26 19.41 22.64
CA ALA A 177 7.40 18.12 23.31
C ALA A 177 6.80 18.12 24.74
N ASP A 178 6.72 19.26 25.40
CA ASP A 178 6.08 19.48 26.72
C ASP A 178 4.57 19.79 26.64
N GLY A 179 3.96 19.65 25.43
CA GLY A 179 2.53 19.77 25.22
C GLY A 179 1.98 21.18 25.03
N ARG A 180 2.84 22.23 25.04
CA ARG A 180 2.43 23.62 24.80
C ARG A 180 2.09 23.84 23.33
N ALA A 181 1.03 24.59 23.05
CA ALA A 181 0.65 24.95 21.69
C ALA A 181 1.71 25.88 21.06
N ILE A 182 2.16 25.56 19.85
CA ILE A 182 3.00 26.45 19.03
C ILE A 182 2.05 27.36 18.25
N VAL A 183 2.10 28.66 18.52
CA VAL A 183 1.35 29.69 17.79
C VAL A 183 2.31 30.40 16.84
N SER A 184 2.12 30.25 15.54
CA SER A 184 2.90 30.98 14.53
C SER A 184 2.44 32.43 14.47
N PHE A 185 3.37 33.37 14.48
CA PHE A 185 3.07 34.82 14.36
C PHE A 185 2.38 35.17 13.05
N ASP A 186 2.60 34.42 11.97
CA ASP A 186 1.93 34.61 10.68
C ASP A 186 0.42 34.30 10.73
N THR A 187 0.00 33.39 11.59
CA THR A 187 -1.40 33.06 11.81
C THR A 187 -2.14 34.16 12.59
N LEU A 188 -1.43 34.93 13.42
CA LEU A 188 -1.98 36.05 14.16
C LEU A 188 -2.16 37.29 13.25
N ARG A 189 -1.26 37.56 12.31
CA ARG A 189 -1.37 38.69 11.37
C ARG A 189 -2.60 38.59 10.46
N LYS A 190 -3.00 37.40 10.03
CA LYS A 190 -4.20 37.18 9.17
C LYS A 190 -5.53 37.33 9.90
N LYS A 191 -5.56 37.37 11.25
CA LYS A 191 -6.79 37.56 12.03
C LYS A 191 -7.05 39.01 12.46
N VAL A 192 -6.11 39.92 12.21
CA VAL A 192 -6.17 41.33 12.63
C VAL A 192 -6.29 42.27 11.43
N ALA A 193 -6.42 41.74 10.17
CA ALA A 193 -6.63 42.53 8.95
C ALA A 193 -8.08 42.42 8.46
#